data_5574c8f09ad3f09c02bf9637242bbe97
#
_entry.id   5574c8f09ad3f09c02bf9637242bbe97
#
_cell.length_a   1.000
_cell.length_b   1.000
_cell.length_c   1.000
_cell.angle_alpha   90.00
_cell.angle_beta   90.00
_cell.angle_gamma   90.00
#
_symmetry.space_group_name_H-M   'P 1'
#
loop_
_entity.id
_entity.type
_entity.pdbx_description
1 polymer ?
#
loop_
_entity_poly.entity_id
_entity_poly.type
_entity_poly.pdbx_seq_one_letter_code
_entity_poly.pdbx_strand_id
1 'polypeptide(L)'
;MHGDKQCPLLERHVHCRNCEVYAAAATRLLDRYALMQDHQAAVAPPVEENTGRSMLLFRLGEEWLALATACLAEIAPLQAVHSLPHQRSRVLQGVANVRGALVPCLSLADLLGVQASAAEQRGGRAMPRMLILAADGGPVVMAVEEIDGIHRLDPLLLGSGQDASHFTAAVLQWRGRSVRVLDDQHLLSAVQRSLS
;
A
#
# COMPACT_ATOMS: atom_id res chain seq x y z
N MET A 1 1.96 8.37 30.17
CA MET A 1 2.00 9.35 31.24
C MET A 1 0.69 9.26 32.00
N HIS A 2 0.72 8.77 33.23
CA HIS A 2 -0.44 8.76 34.11
C HIS A 2 -0.27 9.98 35.03
N GLY A 3 -1.09 11.01 34.81
CA GLY A 3 -1.14 12.14 35.74
C GLY A 3 -1.78 11.73 37.06
N ASP A 4 -1.49 12.48 38.12
CA ASP A 4 -1.95 12.24 39.49
C ASP A 4 -3.45 12.45 39.71
N LYS A 5 -4.20 12.82 38.66
CA LYS A 5 -5.66 13.06 38.65
C LYS A 5 -6.18 14.06 39.70
N GLN A 6 -5.31 14.98 40.14
CA GLN A 6 -5.65 16.00 41.18
C GLN A 6 -6.20 17.31 40.61
N CYS A 7 -6.45 17.40 39.32
CA CYS A 7 -6.94 18.63 38.69
C CYS A 7 -8.42 18.88 39.09
N PRO A 8 -8.74 20.06 39.68
CA PRO A 8 -10.10 20.37 40.12
C PRO A 8 -11.12 20.46 38.96
N LEU A 9 -10.65 20.66 37.74
CA LEU A 9 -11.51 20.69 36.55
C LEU A 9 -11.95 19.30 36.07
N LEU A 10 -11.36 18.23 36.61
CA LEU A 10 -11.72 16.86 36.25
C LEU A 10 -13.17 16.50 36.64
N GLU A 11 -13.67 17.04 37.75
CA GLU A 11 -15.05 16.84 38.18
C GLU A 11 -16.05 17.35 37.14
N ARG A 12 -15.74 18.46 36.45
CA ARG A 12 -16.59 19.06 35.42
C ARG A 12 -16.42 18.41 34.05
N HIS A 13 -15.21 18.02 33.68
CA HIS A 13 -14.88 17.57 32.33
C HIS A 13 -14.71 16.06 32.21
N VAL A 14 -14.75 15.32 33.33
CA VAL A 14 -14.60 13.85 33.42
C VAL A 14 -13.23 13.36 32.89
N HIS A 15 -12.70 14.01 31.85
CA HIS A 15 -11.42 13.67 31.25
C HIS A 15 -10.68 14.93 30.79
N CYS A 16 -9.36 14.98 31.00
CA CYS A 16 -8.53 16.13 30.60
C CYS A 16 -8.66 16.51 29.12
N ARG A 17 -8.92 15.54 28.25
CA ARG A 17 -9.11 15.80 26.80
C ARG A 17 -10.31 16.69 26.48
N ASN A 18 -11.29 16.75 27.37
CA ASN A 18 -12.49 17.57 27.20
C ASN A 18 -12.31 18.98 27.79
N CYS A 19 -11.15 19.26 28.40
CA CYS A 19 -10.88 20.51 29.10
C CYS A 19 -10.28 21.54 28.13
N GLU A 20 -10.80 22.76 28.14
CA GLU A 20 -10.31 23.86 27.31
C GLU A 20 -8.85 24.21 27.59
N VAL A 21 -8.42 24.10 28.83
CA VAL A 21 -7.01 24.33 29.22
C VAL A 21 -6.09 23.32 28.55
N TYR A 22 -6.50 22.06 28.49
CA TYR A 22 -5.75 21.01 27.81
C TYR A 22 -5.72 21.24 26.30
N ALA A 23 -6.86 21.60 25.70
CA ALA A 23 -6.95 21.92 24.26
C ALA A 23 -6.03 23.10 23.90
N ALA A 24 -6.06 24.20 24.69
CA ALA A 24 -5.20 25.35 24.46
C ALA A 24 -3.71 25.01 24.61
N ALA A 25 -3.35 24.17 25.58
CA ALA A 25 -1.97 23.71 25.75
C ALA A 25 -1.49 22.83 24.60
N ALA A 26 -2.37 21.93 24.10
CA ALA A 26 -2.09 21.09 22.94
C ALA A 26 -1.89 21.91 21.67
N THR A 27 -2.73 22.92 21.42
CA THR A 27 -2.60 23.84 20.29
C THR A 27 -1.26 24.57 20.33
N ARG A 28 -0.91 25.16 21.48
CA ARG A 28 0.39 25.86 21.63
C ARG A 28 1.59 24.95 21.40
N LEU A 29 1.48 23.69 21.80
CA LEU A 29 2.53 22.70 21.57
C LEU A 29 2.67 22.39 20.08
N LEU A 30 1.55 22.15 19.38
CA LEU A 30 1.53 21.90 17.94
C LEU A 30 2.06 23.09 17.14
N ASP A 31 1.66 24.32 17.50
CA ASP A 31 2.15 25.55 16.85
C ASP A 31 3.67 25.69 17.03
N ARG A 32 4.19 25.36 18.22
CA ARG A 32 5.64 25.38 18.48
C ARG A 32 6.38 24.34 17.64
N TYR A 33 5.82 23.14 17.49
CA TYR A 33 6.40 22.10 16.63
C TYR A 33 6.34 22.47 15.15
N ALA A 34 5.27 23.09 14.69
CA ALA A 34 5.14 23.59 13.31
C ALA A 34 6.23 24.63 13.01
N LEU A 35 6.41 25.62 13.90
CA LEU A 35 7.45 26.64 13.77
C LEU A 35 8.89 26.03 13.81
N MET A 36 9.11 24.97 14.60
CA MET A 36 10.41 24.29 14.63
C MET A 36 10.66 23.50 13.33
N GLN A 37 9.62 22.92 12.71
CA GLN A 37 9.73 22.24 11.42
C GLN A 37 10.04 23.21 10.28
N ASP A 38 9.46 24.42 10.30
CA ASP A 38 9.76 25.46 9.30
C ASP A 38 11.22 25.94 9.38
N HIS A 39 11.82 25.92 10.58
CA HIS A 39 13.24 26.24 10.77
C HIS A 39 14.19 25.08 10.43
N GLN A 40 13.66 23.86 10.41
CA GLN A 40 14.33 22.65 9.90
C GLN A 40 13.86 22.28 8.47
N ALA A 41 13.24 23.20 7.76
CA ALA A 41 13.19 23.13 6.32
C ALA A 41 14.65 23.10 5.85
N ALA A 42 15.26 21.92 6.05
CA ALA A 42 16.50 21.54 5.42
C ALA A 42 16.37 21.98 3.99
N VAL A 43 17.36 22.67 3.50
CA VAL A 43 17.59 22.91 2.06
C VAL A 43 17.23 21.57 1.41
N ALA A 44 16.03 21.48 0.88
CA ALA A 44 15.59 20.30 0.15
C ALA A 44 16.69 20.08 -0.87
N PRO A 45 17.34 18.92 -0.93
CA PRO A 45 18.31 18.66 -1.97
C PRO A 45 17.60 19.07 -3.27
N PRO A 46 18.30 19.72 -4.23
CA PRO A 46 17.69 20.18 -5.47
C PRO A 46 16.75 19.08 -5.93
N VAL A 47 15.47 19.41 -6.04
CA VAL A 47 14.47 18.49 -6.58
C VAL A 47 14.97 18.30 -8.00
N GLU A 48 15.79 17.26 -8.22
CA GLU A 48 15.95 16.73 -9.56
C GLU A 48 14.53 16.59 -10.04
N GLU A 49 14.17 17.29 -11.11
CA GLU A 49 12.88 17.15 -11.77
C GLU A 49 12.78 15.70 -12.21
N ASN A 50 12.42 14.88 -11.26
CA ASN A 50 12.35 13.44 -11.41
C ASN A 50 11.04 13.21 -12.15
N THR A 51 11.09 13.35 -13.47
CA THR A 51 10.00 13.19 -14.43
C THR A 51 9.43 11.77 -14.42
N GLY A 52 9.94 10.91 -13.51
CA GLY A 52 9.57 9.52 -13.38
C GLY A 52 8.15 9.29 -12.85
N ARG A 53 7.55 8.19 -13.27
CA ARG A 53 6.27 7.71 -12.76
C ARG A 53 6.43 7.13 -11.35
N SER A 54 5.52 7.48 -10.44
CA SER A 54 5.51 6.93 -9.09
C SER A 54 5.02 5.48 -9.12
N MET A 55 5.86 4.55 -8.66
CA MET A 55 5.61 3.12 -8.70
C MET A 55 5.80 2.51 -7.31
N LEU A 56 4.89 1.63 -6.90
CA LEU A 56 5.07 0.76 -5.75
C LEU A 56 5.86 -0.47 -6.18
N LEU A 57 6.99 -0.75 -5.52
CA LEU A 57 7.76 -1.96 -5.69
C LEU A 57 7.41 -2.96 -4.60
N PHE A 58 7.08 -4.19 -5.00
CA PHE A 58 6.70 -5.26 -4.10
C PHE A 58 7.12 -6.62 -4.63
N ARG A 59 7.13 -7.63 -3.76
CA ARG A 59 7.50 -8.99 -4.10
C ARG A 59 6.29 -9.93 -4.03
N LEU A 60 6.23 -10.82 -5.01
CA LEU A 60 5.27 -11.90 -5.09
C LEU A 60 6.00 -13.17 -5.52
N GLY A 61 6.08 -14.18 -4.66
CA GLY A 61 6.94 -15.34 -4.88
C GLY A 61 8.41 -14.94 -5.01
N GLU A 62 9.02 -15.34 -6.12
CA GLU A 62 10.41 -14.99 -6.44
C GLU A 62 10.55 -13.70 -7.24
N GLU A 63 9.44 -13.12 -7.70
CA GLU A 63 9.43 -11.99 -8.61
C GLU A 63 9.27 -10.66 -7.87
N TRP A 64 10.07 -9.67 -8.28
CA TRP A 64 9.86 -8.28 -7.95
C TRP A 64 9.01 -7.61 -9.01
N LEU A 65 7.97 -6.96 -8.56
CA LEU A 65 6.95 -6.32 -9.39
C LEU A 65 6.87 -4.83 -9.07
N ALA A 66 6.47 -4.05 -10.06
CA ALA A 66 6.18 -2.62 -9.87
C ALA A 66 4.79 -2.31 -10.42
N LEU A 67 4.00 -1.58 -9.65
CA LEU A 67 2.66 -1.11 -10.03
C LEU A 67 2.57 0.40 -9.81
N ALA A 68 1.94 1.11 -10.74
CA ALA A 68 1.73 2.54 -10.58
C ALA A 68 0.90 2.86 -9.34
N THR A 69 1.38 3.83 -8.56
CA THR A 69 0.66 4.25 -7.34
C THR A 69 -0.72 4.84 -7.65
N ALA A 70 -0.95 5.30 -8.87
CA ALA A 70 -2.26 5.78 -9.33
C ALA A 70 -3.36 4.70 -9.31
N CYS A 71 -2.97 3.40 -9.37
CA CYS A 71 -3.90 2.27 -9.27
C CYS A 71 -4.25 1.90 -7.83
N LEU A 72 -3.52 2.45 -6.85
CA LEU A 72 -3.65 2.09 -5.45
C LEU A 72 -4.56 3.10 -4.72
N ALA A 73 -5.53 2.57 -4.00
CA ALA A 73 -6.29 3.34 -3.03
C ALA A 73 -5.57 3.36 -1.66
N GLU A 74 -5.03 2.20 -1.25
CA GLU A 74 -4.42 2.05 0.08
C GLU A 74 -3.49 0.82 0.13
N ILE A 75 -2.58 0.84 1.10
CA ILE A 75 -1.80 -0.33 1.52
C ILE A 75 -2.14 -0.61 2.98
N ALA A 76 -2.65 -1.81 3.27
CA ALA A 76 -3.10 -2.20 4.60
C ALA A 76 -2.30 -3.39 5.16
N PRO A 77 -2.31 -3.58 6.49
CA PRO A 77 -1.84 -4.83 7.08
C PRO A 77 -2.66 -6.02 6.57
N LEU A 78 -2.04 -7.21 6.54
CA LEU A 78 -2.73 -8.43 6.16
C LEU A 78 -3.93 -8.67 7.08
N GLN A 79 -5.09 -8.90 6.50
CA GLN A 79 -6.34 -9.25 7.19
C GLN A 79 -6.78 -10.66 6.82
N ALA A 80 -7.66 -11.25 7.62
CA ALA A 80 -8.27 -12.52 7.29
C ALA A 80 -9.13 -12.40 6.02
N VAL A 81 -8.95 -13.36 5.12
CA VAL A 81 -9.79 -13.52 3.92
C VAL A 81 -10.83 -14.60 4.21
N HIS A 82 -12.09 -14.27 4.03
CA HIS A 82 -13.22 -15.19 4.21
C HIS A 82 -13.65 -15.72 2.84
N SER A 83 -13.52 -17.04 2.67
CA SER A 83 -13.91 -17.70 1.42
C SER A 83 -15.42 -17.57 1.17
N LEU A 84 -15.79 -17.46 -0.10
CA LEU A 84 -17.20 -17.45 -0.52
C LEU A 84 -17.68 -18.88 -0.82
N PRO A 85 -18.89 -19.28 -0.41
CA PRO A 85 -19.44 -20.59 -0.74
C PRO A 85 -19.65 -20.69 -2.27
N HIS A 86 -19.47 -21.90 -2.81
CA HIS A 86 -19.66 -22.24 -4.24
C HIS A 86 -18.76 -21.50 -5.21
N GLN A 87 -17.67 -20.90 -4.75
CA GLN A 87 -16.69 -20.21 -5.59
C GLN A 87 -15.96 -21.22 -6.51
N ARG A 88 -15.89 -20.92 -7.79
CA ARG A 88 -15.19 -21.74 -8.81
C ARG A 88 -13.92 -21.09 -9.34
N SER A 89 -13.77 -19.80 -9.16
CA SER A 89 -12.59 -19.06 -9.63
C SER A 89 -11.40 -19.31 -8.69
N ARG A 90 -10.22 -19.59 -9.24
CA ARG A 90 -8.96 -19.63 -8.48
C ARG A 90 -8.48 -18.23 -8.14
N VAL A 91 -8.79 -17.26 -8.99
CA VAL A 91 -8.36 -15.87 -8.83
C VAL A 91 -9.12 -15.19 -7.69
N LEU A 92 -10.44 -15.38 -7.58
CA LEU A 92 -11.22 -14.82 -6.46
C LEU A 92 -11.01 -15.71 -5.23
N GLN A 93 -10.40 -15.19 -4.19
CA GLN A 93 -10.12 -15.93 -2.94
C GLN A 93 -11.25 -15.80 -1.91
N GLY A 94 -12.02 -14.73 -1.98
CA GLY A 94 -13.07 -14.44 -1.03
C GLY A 94 -13.27 -12.96 -0.81
N VAL A 95 -13.57 -12.58 0.44
CA VAL A 95 -13.73 -11.18 0.85
C VAL A 95 -12.88 -10.89 2.09
N ALA A 96 -12.36 -9.67 2.19
CA ALA A 96 -11.66 -9.17 3.35
C ALA A 96 -12.38 -7.93 3.90
N ASN A 97 -12.28 -7.71 5.21
CA ASN A 97 -12.83 -6.50 5.82
C ASN A 97 -11.80 -5.36 5.68
N VAL A 98 -12.16 -4.34 4.92
CA VAL A 98 -11.38 -3.11 4.79
C VAL A 98 -12.21 -1.96 5.37
N ARG A 99 -11.80 -1.44 6.52
CA ARG A 99 -12.47 -0.32 7.21
C ARG A 99 -13.99 -0.53 7.42
N GLY A 100 -14.40 -1.76 7.71
CA GLY A 100 -15.82 -2.11 7.93
C GLY A 100 -16.59 -2.48 6.67
N ALA A 101 -16.01 -2.36 5.48
CA ALA A 101 -16.60 -2.82 4.23
C ALA A 101 -16.03 -4.19 3.83
N LEU A 102 -16.87 -5.07 3.31
CA LEU A 102 -16.45 -6.34 2.73
C LEU A 102 -16.00 -6.08 1.28
N VAL A 103 -14.72 -6.29 1.01
CA VAL A 103 -14.08 -6.03 -0.28
C VAL A 103 -13.60 -7.33 -0.88
N PRO A 104 -13.85 -7.60 -2.19
CA PRO A 104 -13.35 -8.79 -2.87
C PRO A 104 -11.82 -8.89 -2.76
N CYS A 105 -11.35 -10.10 -2.46
CA CYS A 105 -9.93 -10.43 -2.40
C CYS A 105 -9.55 -11.34 -3.57
N LEU A 106 -8.62 -10.89 -4.39
CA LEU A 106 -8.12 -11.63 -5.54
C LEU A 106 -6.67 -12.09 -5.33
N SER A 107 -6.35 -13.26 -5.87
CA SER A 107 -4.98 -13.76 -5.94
C SER A 107 -4.25 -13.10 -7.12
N LEU A 108 -3.32 -12.21 -6.81
CA LEU A 108 -2.46 -11.62 -7.83
C LEU A 108 -1.55 -12.68 -8.47
N ALA A 109 -1.12 -13.67 -7.70
CA ALA A 109 -0.31 -14.79 -8.19
C ALA A 109 -1.04 -15.59 -9.27
N ASP A 110 -2.29 -15.98 -9.01
CA ASP A 110 -3.09 -16.73 -9.98
C ASP A 110 -3.46 -15.88 -11.19
N LEU A 111 -3.69 -14.57 -10.99
CA LEU A 111 -4.00 -13.62 -12.07
C LEU A 111 -2.81 -13.46 -13.03
N LEU A 112 -1.60 -13.36 -12.49
CA LEU A 112 -0.36 -13.17 -13.27
C LEU A 112 0.28 -14.49 -13.71
N GLY A 113 -0.18 -15.63 -13.20
CA GLY A 113 0.44 -16.95 -13.43
C GLY A 113 1.79 -17.10 -12.74
N VAL A 114 2.04 -16.38 -11.66
CA VAL A 114 3.25 -16.44 -10.84
C VAL A 114 3.08 -17.49 -9.76
N GLN A 115 4.10 -18.32 -9.54
CA GLN A 115 4.08 -19.25 -8.42
C GLN A 115 4.29 -18.49 -7.10
N ALA A 116 3.24 -18.45 -6.26
CA ALA A 116 3.39 -17.94 -4.91
C ALA A 116 4.37 -18.82 -4.14
N SER A 117 5.36 -18.23 -3.50
CA SER A 117 6.24 -18.95 -2.59
C SER A 117 5.46 -19.28 -1.33
N ALA A 118 5.57 -20.52 -0.82
CA ALA A 118 5.06 -20.80 0.50
C ALA A 118 5.80 -19.92 1.52
N ALA A 119 5.07 -18.99 2.15
CA ALA A 119 5.62 -17.95 3.03
C ALA A 119 6.43 -18.51 4.23
N GLU A 120 6.32 -19.82 4.48
CA GLU A 120 6.98 -20.51 5.59
C GLU A 120 8.47 -20.83 5.35
N GLN A 121 8.98 -20.71 4.13
CA GLN A 121 10.34 -21.20 3.81
C GLN A 121 11.45 -20.16 3.89
N ARG A 122 11.13 -18.90 4.11
CA ARG A 122 12.15 -17.84 4.21
C ARG A 122 12.13 -17.20 5.58
N GLY A 123 13.11 -17.53 6.41
CA GLY A 123 13.39 -16.94 7.73
C GLY A 123 13.74 -15.44 7.68
N GLY A 124 13.14 -14.68 6.79
CA GLY A 124 13.29 -13.24 6.64
C GLY A 124 12.09 -12.48 7.22
N ARG A 125 12.33 -11.24 7.63
CA ARG A 125 11.35 -10.29 8.16
C ARG A 125 10.34 -9.79 7.10
N ALA A 126 9.93 -10.63 6.13
CA ALA A 126 8.90 -10.25 5.18
C ALA A 126 7.60 -9.96 5.94
N MET A 127 7.07 -8.75 5.79
CA MET A 127 5.80 -8.35 6.38
C MET A 127 4.74 -8.30 5.27
N PRO A 128 3.92 -9.34 5.13
CA PRO A 128 2.87 -9.37 4.11
C PRO A 128 1.93 -8.18 4.27
N ARG A 129 1.46 -7.66 3.14
CA ARG A 129 0.54 -6.52 3.07
C ARG A 129 -0.59 -6.81 2.11
N MET A 130 -1.66 -6.07 2.25
CA MET A 130 -2.74 -6.01 1.28
C MET A 130 -2.63 -4.73 0.47
N LEU A 131 -2.63 -4.85 -0.84
CA LEU A 131 -2.81 -3.75 -1.78
C LEU A 131 -4.29 -3.61 -2.06
N ILE A 132 -4.84 -2.44 -1.83
CA ILE A 132 -6.22 -2.12 -2.18
C ILE A 132 -6.17 -1.32 -3.47
N LEU A 133 -6.64 -1.93 -4.56
CA LEU A 133 -6.68 -1.30 -5.87
C LEU A 133 -7.98 -0.53 -6.05
N ALA A 134 -7.89 0.62 -6.73
CA ALA A 134 -9.04 1.38 -7.19
C ALA A 134 -9.45 0.86 -8.56
N ALA A 135 -10.44 -0.04 -8.62
CA ALA A 135 -11.01 -0.53 -9.86
C ALA A 135 -12.38 0.11 -10.13
N ASP A 136 -12.80 0.18 -11.40
CA ASP A 136 -14.06 0.84 -11.82
C ASP A 136 -15.31 0.24 -11.15
N GLY A 137 -15.27 -1.05 -10.80
CA GLY A 137 -16.34 -1.75 -10.07
C GLY A 137 -16.29 -1.62 -8.55
N GLY A 138 -15.34 -0.83 -8.01
CA GLY A 138 -15.09 -0.69 -6.59
C GLY A 138 -13.71 -1.21 -6.17
N PRO A 139 -13.32 -1.03 -4.91
CA PRO A 139 -12.01 -1.46 -4.41
C PRO A 139 -11.86 -2.98 -4.45
N VAL A 140 -10.63 -3.43 -4.69
CA VAL A 140 -10.25 -4.85 -4.71
C VAL A 140 -8.98 -5.04 -3.90
N VAL A 141 -8.93 -6.11 -3.12
CA VAL A 141 -7.78 -6.45 -2.28
C VAL A 141 -6.92 -7.51 -2.94
N MET A 142 -5.61 -7.32 -2.90
CA MET A 142 -4.61 -8.32 -3.31
C MET A 142 -3.51 -8.43 -2.26
N ALA A 143 -3.23 -9.64 -1.78
CA ALA A 143 -2.14 -9.89 -0.85
C ALA A 143 -0.80 -9.94 -1.59
N VAL A 144 0.24 -9.34 -0.99
CA VAL A 144 1.63 -9.39 -1.45
C VAL A 144 2.54 -9.77 -0.28
N GLU A 145 3.69 -10.36 -0.59
CA GLU A 145 4.56 -10.91 0.45
C GLU A 145 5.45 -9.85 1.11
N GLU A 146 5.89 -8.87 0.33
CA GLU A 146 6.82 -7.84 0.79
C GLU A 146 6.68 -6.56 -0.01
N ILE A 147 6.86 -5.40 0.61
CA ILE A 147 6.89 -4.10 -0.05
C ILE A 147 8.27 -3.48 0.18
N ASP A 148 8.96 -3.11 -0.91
CA ASP A 148 10.23 -2.36 -0.84
C ASP A 148 9.97 -0.87 -0.61
N GLY A 149 8.93 -0.33 -1.25
CA GLY A 149 8.55 1.07 -1.11
C GLY A 149 8.00 1.68 -2.39
N ILE A 150 7.77 3.00 -2.32
CA ILE A 150 7.36 3.80 -3.48
C ILE A 150 8.58 4.50 -4.05
N HIS A 151 8.84 4.31 -5.34
CA HIS A 151 9.97 4.87 -6.05
C HIS A 151 9.51 5.57 -7.32
N ARG A 152 10.21 6.62 -7.72
CA ARG A 152 10.02 7.25 -9.02
C ARG A 152 10.92 6.55 -10.03
N LEU A 153 10.30 5.97 -11.04
CA LEU A 153 10.99 5.27 -12.12
C LEU A 153 10.89 6.09 -13.40
N ASP A 154 12.05 6.33 -14.04
CA ASP A 154 12.11 7.06 -15.30
C ASP A 154 11.40 6.24 -16.40
N PRO A 155 10.42 6.81 -17.12
CA PRO A 155 9.79 6.15 -18.25
C PRO A 155 10.74 5.65 -19.32
N LEU A 156 11.90 6.32 -19.49
CA LEU A 156 12.94 5.92 -20.46
C LEU A 156 13.64 4.60 -20.06
N LEU A 157 13.65 4.28 -18.76
CA LEU A 157 14.13 2.98 -18.25
C LEU A 157 13.09 1.87 -18.45
N LEU A 158 11.87 2.24 -18.78
CA LEU A 158 10.77 1.33 -19.11
C LEU A 158 10.92 0.92 -20.60
N GLY A 159 12.09 0.34 -20.95
CA GLY A 159 12.31 -0.19 -22.29
C GLY A 159 11.19 -1.16 -22.68
N SER A 160 10.74 -1.06 -23.93
CA SER A 160 9.78 -2.00 -24.51
C SER A 160 10.38 -3.42 -24.45
N GLY A 161 10.06 -4.16 -23.39
CA GLY A 161 10.42 -5.56 -23.29
C GLY A 161 9.74 -6.34 -24.41
N GLN A 162 10.51 -6.89 -25.32
CA GLN A 162 10.00 -7.69 -26.44
C GLN A 162 9.37 -9.02 -26.02
N ASP A 163 9.47 -9.39 -24.72
CA ASP A 163 8.85 -10.57 -24.14
C ASP A 163 7.70 -10.20 -23.18
N ALA A 164 6.86 -9.26 -23.60
CA ALA A 164 5.73 -8.81 -22.79
C ALA A 164 4.70 -9.93 -22.63
N SER A 165 4.67 -10.56 -21.46
CA SER A 165 3.47 -11.27 -21.02
C SER A 165 2.32 -10.26 -21.00
N HIS A 166 1.09 -10.70 -21.16
CA HIS A 166 -0.10 -9.84 -21.27
C HIS A 166 -0.23 -8.76 -20.16
N PHE A 167 0.47 -8.95 -19.03
CA PHE A 167 0.47 -8.04 -17.87
C PHE A 167 1.78 -7.26 -17.68
N THR A 168 2.74 -7.37 -18.58
CA THR A 168 4.06 -6.75 -18.42
C THR A 168 4.21 -5.57 -19.38
N ALA A 169 4.35 -4.37 -18.85
CA ALA A 169 4.66 -3.18 -19.62
C ALA A 169 6.16 -3.07 -19.91
N ALA A 170 7.02 -3.44 -18.96
CA ALA A 170 8.47 -3.39 -19.07
C ALA A 170 9.17 -4.26 -18.03
N VAL A 171 10.47 -4.49 -18.21
CA VAL A 171 11.36 -5.07 -17.21
C VAL A 171 12.55 -4.13 -17.02
N LEU A 172 12.87 -3.82 -15.78
CA LEU A 172 13.99 -2.94 -15.44
C LEU A 172 14.88 -3.54 -14.37
N GLN A 173 16.11 -3.04 -14.27
CA GLN A 173 17.05 -3.37 -13.21
C GLN A 173 16.97 -2.31 -12.11
N TRP A 174 16.61 -2.74 -10.90
CA TRP A 174 16.52 -1.88 -9.73
C TRP A 174 17.37 -2.42 -8.59
N ARG A 175 18.41 -1.70 -8.21
CA ARG A 175 19.33 -2.11 -7.13
C ARG A 175 19.84 -3.54 -7.27
N GLY A 176 20.18 -3.94 -8.51
CA GLY A 176 20.67 -5.29 -8.80
C GLY A 176 19.59 -6.39 -8.86
N ARG A 177 18.30 -6.01 -8.84
CA ARG A 177 17.17 -6.92 -8.97
C ARG A 177 16.44 -6.66 -10.28
N SER A 178 15.99 -7.72 -10.94
CA SER A 178 15.06 -7.59 -12.07
C SER A 178 13.67 -7.30 -11.53
N VAL A 179 13.06 -6.20 -12.00
CA VAL A 179 11.72 -5.78 -11.60
C VAL A 179 10.82 -5.74 -12.83
N ARG A 180 9.73 -6.48 -12.79
CA ARG A 180 8.71 -6.49 -13.84
C ARG A 180 7.68 -5.40 -13.56
N VAL A 181 7.57 -4.45 -14.47
CA VAL A 181 6.57 -3.37 -14.40
C VAL A 181 5.25 -3.88 -14.96
N LEU A 182 4.22 -3.82 -14.15
CA LEU A 182 2.89 -4.26 -14.56
C LEU A 182 2.21 -3.19 -15.43
N ASP A 183 1.47 -3.66 -16.43
CA ASP A 183 0.57 -2.82 -17.20
C ASP A 183 -0.73 -2.63 -16.42
N ASP A 184 -0.98 -1.39 -15.99
CA ASP A 184 -2.12 -1.06 -15.13
C ASP A 184 -3.45 -1.34 -15.82
N GLN A 185 -3.57 -1.00 -17.11
CA GLN A 185 -4.83 -1.14 -17.82
C GLN A 185 -5.20 -2.60 -18.01
N HIS A 186 -4.22 -3.42 -18.41
CA HIS A 186 -4.40 -4.86 -18.52
C HIS A 186 -4.71 -5.52 -17.18
N LEU A 187 -4.02 -5.09 -16.11
CA LEU A 187 -4.27 -5.60 -14.77
C LEU A 187 -5.69 -5.25 -14.29
N LEU A 188 -6.10 -3.98 -14.35
CA LEU A 188 -7.42 -3.55 -13.91
C LEU A 188 -8.54 -4.18 -14.74
N SER A 189 -8.34 -4.33 -16.06
CA SER A 189 -9.29 -5.04 -16.92
C SER A 189 -9.43 -6.53 -16.54
N ALA A 190 -8.35 -7.20 -16.18
CA ALA A 190 -8.39 -8.59 -15.73
C ALA A 190 -9.06 -8.73 -14.36
N VAL A 191 -8.80 -7.79 -13.45
CA VAL A 191 -9.48 -7.69 -12.16
C VAL A 191 -11.00 -7.61 -12.36
N GLN A 192 -11.45 -6.71 -13.23
CA GLN A 192 -12.87 -6.52 -13.52
C GLN A 192 -13.52 -7.79 -14.11
N ARG A 193 -12.85 -8.44 -15.06
CA ARG A 193 -13.33 -9.72 -15.62
C ARG A 193 -13.40 -10.84 -14.58
N SER A 194 -12.55 -10.82 -13.56
CA SER A 194 -12.54 -11.84 -12.50
C SER A 194 -13.67 -11.67 -11.48
N LEU A 195 -14.36 -10.51 -11.48
CA LEU A 195 -15.47 -10.17 -10.60
C LEU A 195 -16.84 -10.28 -11.29
N SER A 196 -16.84 -10.40 -12.61
CA SER A 196 -18.05 -10.56 -13.45
C SER A 196 -18.46 -12.02 -13.54
#